data_9bbb8c5870dad6913bdb1590fe3b3fac
#
_entry.id   9bbb8c5870dad6913bdb1590fe3b3fac
#
_cell.length_a   1.000
_cell.length_b   1.000
_cell.length_c   1.000
_cell.angle_alpha   90.00
_cell.angle_beta   90.00
_cell.angle_gamma   90.00
#
_symmetry.space_group_name_H-M   'P 1'
#
loop_
_entity.id
_entity.type
_entity.pdbx_description
1 polymer ?
#
loop_
_entity_poly.entity_id
_entity_poly.type
_entity_poly.pdbx_seq_one_letter_code
_entity_poly.pdbx_strand_id
1 'polypeptide(L)'
;MNTYFIKSFKIIGFFFAFLLFISCSNDDSDPEPTNIITISPSDSAASEAQLVFIEVESGKTIQFEEGVFSFTNTLSMDNKNTIIIKGAGRDKTFLDFSGQTSGGEGVLVTNSSSIRFEDLTVRDATGDALKTRDCQRISFVNVGTVWSGEPDENNGAYGLYPVLCSEVYIDNCYAYGASDAGIYVGQSNKVIVKNSVAEGNVAGIEIENTTSADVFDNEVFDNTGGILVFDLPGLSQSGNNTRVFNNNSHDNNRTNFAPQGNIVGNVPAGTGSMILSTKNVEVFNNKFTNNNFTGVLVSNYLLVNQNPNDPTFDPFPSGVHIHDNTLTMTDAINPVQPTFIQPLVGVINSYMLAQPHILLDGLLTSPTDICIQESAGTTFINLNASDPTFSMVSTDITPHDCSPEPLPEVTFDEF
;
A
#
# COMPACT_ATOMS: atom_id res chain seq x y z
N MET A 1 12.79 -5.22 88.18
CA MET A 1 11.64 -5.60 89.00
C MET A 1 10.95 -6.71 88.23
N ASN A 2 11.05 -7.93 88.78
CA ASN A 2 10.20 -9.12 88.63
C ASN A 2 9.93 -9.70 87.22
N THR A 3 9.94 -10.94 87.02
CA THR A 3 10.35 -12.23 87.65
C THR A 3 9.90 -13.33 86.68
N TYR A 4 10.80 -14.26 86.38
CA TYR A 4 10.60 -15.70 86.05
C TYR A 4 9.21 -16.26 85.71
N PHE A 5 9.16 -17.14 84.72
CA PHE A 5 8.84 -18.55 84.97
C PHE A 5 9.15 -19.49 83.77
N ILE A 6 10.08 -20.42 84.09
CA ILE A 6 10.43 -21.60 83.30
C ILE A 6 9.31 -22.64 83.45
N LYS A 7 8.85 -23.30 82.35
CA LYS A 7 8.31 -24.65 82.45
C LYS A 7 8.71 -25.50 81.25
N SER A 8 9.53 -26.48 81.59
CA SER A 8 9.87 -27.65 80.79
C SER A 8 8.65 -28.47 80.42
N PHE A 9 8.54 -28.99 79.19
CA PHE A 9 7.76 -30.17 78.95
C PHE A 9 8.40 -31.09 77.92
N LYS A 10 8.35 -32.33 78.23
CA LYS A 10 8.99 -33.54 77.75
C LYS A 10 8.86 -33.85 76.28
N ILE A 11 9.94 -34.37 75.73
CA ILE A 11 10.09 -35.11 74.49
C ILE A 11 9.27 -36.38 74.53
N ILE A 12 8.35 -36.57 73.56
CA ILE A 12 7.78 -37.85 73.16
C ILE A 12 8.12 -38.03 71.69
N GLY A 13 8.99 -38.98 71.41
CA GLY A 13 9.34 -39.36 70.06
C GLY A 13 8.21 -40.13 69.41
N PHE A 14 7.81 -39.71 68.24
CA PHE A 14 6.96 -40.48 67.36
C PHE A 14 7.76 -40.78 66.09
N PHE A 15 8.13 -42.06 65.93
CA PHE A 15 8.73 -42.61 64.72
C PHE A 15 7.63 -42.68 63.65
N PHE A 16 7.67 -41.78 62.67
CA PHE A 16 6.82 -41.88 61.50
C PHE A 16 7.64 -42.53 60.38
N ALA A 17 7.28 -43.76 60.05
CA ALA A 17 7.79 -44.49 58.90
C ALA A 17 7.35 -43.78 57.61
N PHE A 18 8.25 -43.18 56.88
CA PHE A 18 8.03 -42.59 55.56
C PHE A 18 7.99 -43.70 54.52
N LEU A 19 6.79 -44.13 54.12
CA LEU A 19 6.58 -44.96 52.93
C LEU A 19 6.77 -44.06 51.70
N LEU A 20 7.88 -44.22 51.00
CA LEU A 20 8.12 -43.67 49.69
C LEU A 20 7.23 -44.42 48.69
N PHE A 21 6.09 -43.83 48.34
CA PHE A 21 5.38 -44.18 47.09
C PHE A 21 6.17 -43.55 45.93
N ILE A 22 6.92 -44.36 45.20
CA ILE A 22 7.42 -44.02 43.86
C ILE A 22 6.20 -44.10 42.96
N SER A 23 5.48 -42.97 42.77
CA SER A 23 4.54 -42.83 41.68
C SER A 23 5.35 -42.56 40.42
N CYS A 24 5.53 -43.54 39.55
CA CYS A 24 5.83 -43.31 38.15
C CYS A 24 4.56 -42.68 37.53
N SER A 25 4.52 -41.36 37.44
CA SER A 25 3.65 -40.70 36.48
C SER A 25 4.34 -40.86 35.09
N ASN A 26 3.80 -41.72 34.28
CA ASN A 26 3.97 -41.62 32.85
C ASN A 26 3.24 -40.31 32.47
N ASP A 27 3.97 -39.20 32.37
CA ASP A 27 3.55 -38.03 31.63
C ASP A 27 3.72 -38.33 30.12
N ASP A 28 2.87 -39.23 29.63
CA ASP A 28 2.50 -39.24 28.21
C ASP A 28 1.43 -38.16 28.01
N SER A 29 1.77 -36.89 28.28
CA SER A 29 1.04 -35.78 27.67
C SER A 29 1.45 -35.78 26.22
N ASP A 30 0.59 -36.27 25.35
CA ASP A 30 0.67 -35.93 23.93
C ASP A 30 0.89 -34.43 23.83
N PRO A 31 1.89 -33.96 23.06
CA PRO A 31 2.11 -32.54 22.90
C PRO A 31 0.81 -31.91 22.40
N GLU A 32 0.31 -30.88 23.09
CA GLU A 32 -0.83 -30.09 22.61
C GLU A 32 -0.62 -29.80 21.15
N PRO A 33 -1.60 -30.01 20.26
CA PRO A 33 -1.45 -29.81 18.84
C PRO A 33 -1.00 -28.35 18.60
N THR A 34 0.22 -28.18 18.16
CA THR A 34 0.76 -26.85 17.87
C THR A 34 -0.05 -26.25 16.72
N ASN A 35 -0.53 -25.01 16.92
CA ASN A 35 -1.23 -24.27 15.87
C ASN A 35 -0.28 -23.81 14.75
N ILE A 36 1.00 -24.16 14.82
CA ILE A 36 2.05 -23.72 13.91
C ILE A 36 2.53 -24.87 13.05
N ILE A 37 2.55 -24.68 11.74
CA ILE A 37 3.14 -25.55 10.73
C ILE A 37 4.44 -24.86 10.28
N THR A 38 5.58 -25.44 10.55
CA THR A 38 6.88 -24.85 10.23
C THR A 38 7.41 -25.41 8.92
N ILE A 39 7.88 -24.52 8.03
CA ILE A 39 8.53 -24.86 6.76
C ILE A 39 9.98 -24.38 6.84
N SER A 40 10.94 -25.32 6.72
CA SER A 40 12.36 -25.03 6.73
C SER A 40 12.93 -24.93 5.32
N PRO A 41 13.97 -24.11 5.09
CA PRO A 41 14.63 -24.05 3.78
C PRO A 41 15.18 -25.41 3.35
N SER A 42 14.77 -25.90 2.17
CA SER A 42 15.22 -27.17 1.58
C SER A 42 14.90 -27.19 0.08
N ASP A 43 15.45 -28.15 -0.64
CA ASP A 43 15.13 -28.35 -2.07
C ASP A 43 13.66 -28.73 -2.30
N SER A 44 12.96 -29.26 -1.29
CA SER A 44 11.54 -29.60 -1.34
C SER A 44 10.61 -28.53 -0.76
N ALA A 45 11.15 -27.44 -0.20
CA ALA A 45 10.38 -26.43 0.54
C ALA A 45 9.25 -25.82 -0.29
N ALA A 46 9.44 -25.57 -1.57
CA ALA A 46 8.40 -25.05 -2.46
C ALA A 46 7.21 -26.02 -2.59
N SER A 47 7.49 -27.31 -2.74
CA SER A 47 6.43 -28.35 -2.83
C SER A 47 5.71 -28.53 -1.49
N GLU A 48 6.46 -28.48 -0.40
CA GLU A 48 5.91 -28.54 0.96
C GLU A 48 5.03 -27.32 1.24
N ALA A 49 5.51 -26.11 0.93
CA ALA A 49 4.72 -24.88 1.08
C ALA A 49 3.41 -24.95 0.29
N GLN A 50 3.46 -25.40 -0.98
CA GLN A 50 2.26 -25.52 -1.79
C GLN A 50 1.27 -26.56 -1.23
N LEU A 51 1.75 -27.68 -0.73
CA LEU A 51 0.90 -28.68 -0.09
C LEU A 51 0.24 -28.12 1.17
N VAL A 52 1.01 -27.42 2.03
CA VAL A 52 0.50 -26.76 3.24
C VAL A 52 -0.54 -25.70 2.88
N PHE A 53 -0.31 -24.88 1.86
CA PHE A 53 -1.27 -23.85 1.41
C PHE A 53 -2.61 -24.45 0.94
N ILE A 54 -2.57 -25.67 0.36
CA ILE A 54 -3.77 -26.41 -0.08
C ILE A 54 -4.49 -27.05 1.10
N GLU A 55 -3.76 -27.66 2.04
CA GLU A 55 -4.34 -28.52 3.08
C GLU A 55 -4.59 -27.80 4.40
N VAL A 56 -3.98 -26.62 4.65
CA VAL A 56 -4.07 -25.93 5.94
C VAL A 56 -5.51 -25.71 6.39
N GLU A 57 -5.76 -26.04 7.64
CA GLU A 57 -7.04 -25.80 8.32
C GLU A 57 -7.10 -24.41 8.95
N SER A 58 -8.31 -23.91 9.15
CA SER A 58 -8.55 -22.62 9.82
C SER A 58 -7.89 -22.53 11.21
N GLY A 59 -7.39 -21.35 11.55
CA GLY A 59 -6.77 -21.06 12.85
C GLY A 59 -5.30 -21.45 12.94
N LYS A 60 -4.66 -21.85 11.84
CA LYS A 60 -3.26 -22.24 11.81
C LYS A 60 -2.34 -21.10 11.39
N THR A 61 -1.09 -21.17 11.86
CA THR A 61 0.02 -20.34 11.43
C THR A 61 0.96 -21.18 10.57
N ILE A 62 1.26 -20.72 9.36
CA ILE A 62 2.30 -21.26 8.48
C ILE A 62 3.56 -20.41 8.74
N GLN A 63 4.56 -21.02 9.38
CA GLN A 63 5.79 -20.34 9.75
C GLN A 63 6.92 -20.75 8.81
N PHE A 64 7.37 -19.84 7.96
CA PHE A 64 8.62 -19.99 7.22
C PHE A 64 9.79 -19.59 8.13
N GLU A 65 10.78 -20.46 8.27
CA GLU A 65 12.01 -20.16 9.01
C GLU A 65 12.86 -19.11 8.27
N GLU A 66 13.94 -18.67 8.90
CA GLU A 66 14.94 -17.80 8.28
C GLU A 66 15.58 -18.52 7.09
N GLY A 67 15.63 -17.87 5.91
CA GLY A 67 16.27 -18.39 4.72
C GLY A 67 15.61 -17.99 3.42
N VAL A 68 16.06 -18.61 2.32
CA VAL A 68 15.55 -18.40 0.96
C VAL A 68 14.78 -19.63 0.53
N PHE A 69 13.55 -19.42 0.11
CA PHE A 69 12.63 -20.44 -0.40
C PHE A 69 12.43 -20.19 -1.89
N SER A 70 13.02 -21.01 -2.74
CA SER A 70 13.01 -20.82 -4.19
C SER A 70 11.79 -21.48 -4.83
N PHE A 71 11.00 -20.72 -5.57
CA PHE A 71 9.79 -21.15 -6.26
C PHE A 71 9.95 -21.06 -7.77
N THR A 72 9.46 -22.06 -8.47
CA THR A 72 9.37 -22.08 -9.95
C THR A 72 7.96 -21.87 -10.47
N ASN A 73 6.97 -21.84 -9.57
CA ASN A 73 5.56 -21.64 -9.86
C ASN A 73 4.96 -20.69 -8.81
N THR A 74 3.81 -20.11 -9.12
CA THR A 74 3.02 -19.37 -8.14
C THR A 74 2.73 -20.21 -6.90
N LEU A 75 2.96 -19.66 -5.71
CA LEU A 75 2.50 -20.24 -4.44
C LEU A 75 1.07 -19.79 -4.18
N SER A 76 0.09 -20.70 -4.24
CA SER A 76 -1.32 -20.32 -4.24
C SER A 76 -2.14 -20.94 -3.11
N MET A 77 -3.08 -20.13 -2.59
CA MET A 77 -4.06 -20.51 -1.56
C MET A 77 -5.46 -20.07 -2.00
N ASP A 78 -6.44 -20.94 -1.87
CA ASP A 78 -7.83 -20.64 -2.21
C ASP A 78 -8.80 -21.11 -1.13
N ASN A 79 -9.85 -20.30 -0.89
CA ASN A 79 -10.95 -20.63 0.00
C ASN A 79 -10.51 -21.04 1.42
N LYS A 80 -9.64 -20.21 2.03
CA LYS A 80 -9.14 -20.40 3.40
C LYS A 80 -9.68 -19.32 4.35
N ASN A 81 -9.64 -19.64 5.64
CA ASN A 81 -10.11 -18.72 6.66
C ASN A 81 -9.20 -18.75 7.89
N THR A 82 -8.89 -17.58 8.42
CA THR A 82 -8.12 -17.43 9.67
C THR A 82 -6.75 -18.11 9.59
N ILE A 83 -5.89 -17.67 8.66
CA ILE A 83 -4.54 -18.18 8.47
C ILE A 83 -3.53 -17.04 8.66
N ILE A 84 -2.48 -17.31 9.42
CA ILE A 84 -1.31 -16.43 9.49
C ILE A 84 -0.19 -17.07 8.68
N ILE A 85 0.40 -16.32 7.75
CA ILE A 85 1.56 -16.71 6.96
C ILE A 85 2.72 -15.81 7.42
N LYS A 86 3.71 -16.39 8.08
CA LYS A 86 4.72 -15.63 8.81
C LYS A 86 6.12 -16.08 8.46
N GLY A 87 7.04 -15.11 8.33
CA GLY A 87 8.49 -15.35 8.26
C GLY A 87 9.18 -15.11 9.60
N ALA A 88 10.51 -15.16 9.59
CA ALA A 88 11.38 -14.84 10.72
C ALA A 88 11.78 -13.35 10.76
N GLY A 89 11.39 -12.57 9.76
CA GLY A 89 11.67 -11.16 9.56
C GLY A 89 11.68 -10.81 8.07
N ARG A 90 11.29 -9.57 7.73
CA ARG A 90 11.29 -9.06 6.36
C ARG A 90 12.66 -9.16 5.67
N ASP A 91 13.73 -9.03 6.44
CA ASP A 91 15.12 -9.11 6.01
C ASP A 91 15.75 -10.50 6.20
N LYS A 92 14.97 -11.51 6.59
CA LYS A 92 15.44 -12.85 6.94
C LYS A 92 14.76 -13.98 6.18
N THR A 93 13.47 -13.86 5.89
CA THR A 93 12.72 -14.87 5.16
C THR A 93 12.34 -14.35 3.78
N PHE A 94 12.84 -15.02 2.74
CA PHE A 94 12.62 -14.62 1.34
C PHE A 94 11.89 -15.72 0.58
N LEU A 95 10.70 -15.43 0.07
CA LEU A 95 10.02 -16.24 -0.93
C LEU A 95 10.50 -15.75 -2.30
N ASP A 96 11.41 -16.49 -2.91
CA ASP A 96 12.18 -16.11 -4.09
C ASP A 96 11.61 -16.75 -5.36
N PHE A 97 11.15 -15.92 -6.26
CA PHE A 97 10.55 -16.30 -7.53
C PHE A 97 11.44 -16.01 -8.74
N SER A 98 12.74 -15.71 -8.53
CA SER A 98 13.69 -15.45 -9.63
C SER A 98 13.81 -16.61 -10.61
N GLY A 99 13.49 -17.83 -10.19
CA GLY A 99 13.43 -19.05 -11.02
C GLY A 99 12.03 -19.36 -11.55
N GLN A 100 11.07 -18.47 -11.46
CA GLN A 100 9.68 -18.74 -11.85
C GLN A 100 9.54 -18.97 -13.35
N THR A 101 8.91 -20.09 -13.74
CA THR A 101 8.67 -20.49 -15.12
C THR A 101 7.21 -20.64 -15.47
N SER A 102 6.31 -20.60 -14.48
CA SER A 102 4.87 -20.64 -14.70
C SER A 102 4.10 -19.91 -13.61
N GLY A 103 2.89 -19.48 -13.96
CA GLY A 103 2.08 -18.55 -13.16
C GLY A 103 2.42 -17.10 -13.43
N GLY A 104 1.54 -16.19 -13.07
CA GLY A 104 1.71 -14.74 -13.24
C GLY A 104 2.02 -14.02 -11.94
N GLU A 105 1.82 -14.66 -10.79
CA GLU A 105 2.04 -14.09 -9.47
C GLU A 105 3.11 -14.87 -8.70
N GLY A 106 3.80 -14.22 -7.78
CA GLY A 106 4.63 -14.91 -6.79
C GLY A 106 3.73 -15.65 -5.79
N VAL A 107 3.03 -14.93 -4.94
CA VAL A 107 2.03 -15.49 -4.02
C VAL A 107 0.64 -15.03 -4.42
N LEU A 108 -0.31 -15.96 -4.49
CA LEU A 108 -1.71 -15.69 -4.81
C LEU A 108 -2.63 -16.26 -3.73
N VAL A 109 -3.50 -15.41 -3.17
CA VAL A 109 -4.58 -15.84 -2.27
C VAL A 109 -5.91 -15.40 -2.83
N THR A 110 -6.86 -16.33 -2.97
CA THR A 110 -8.18 -16.06 -3.52
C THR A 110 -9.31 -16.54 -2.61
N ASN A 111 -10.50 -15.91 -2.72
CA ASN A 111 -11.74 -16.33 -2.07
C ASN A 111 -11.60 -16.64 -0.56
N SER A 112 -10.76 -15.88 0.15
CA SER A 112 -10.33 -16.19 1.50
C SER A 112 -10.71 -15.07 2.49
N SER A 113 -10.68 -15.39 3.78
CA SER A 113 -10.99 -14.40 4.81
C SER A 113 -10.06 -14.50 6.02
N SER A 114 -9.79 -13.36 6.66
CA SER A 114 -8.91 -13.27 7.83
C SER A 114 -7.53 -13.90 7.56
N ILE A 115 -6.87 -13.43 6.50
CA ILE A 115 -5.52 -13.87 6.12
C ILE A 115 -4.53 -12.76 6.49
N ARG A 116 -3.46 -13.13 7.18
CA ARG A 116 -2.41 -12.22 7.61
C ARG A 116 -1.06 -12.70 7.12
N PHE A 117 -0.33 -11.80 6.47
CA PHE A 117 1.08 -11.98 6.11
C PHE A 117 1.94 -11.16 7.05
N GLU A 118 3.01 -11.75 7.59
CA GLU A 118 3.93 -11.10 8.51
C GLU A 118 5.39 -11.44 8.26
N ASP A 119 6.27 -10.47 8.46
CA ASP A 119 7.71 -10.69 8.67
C ASP A 119 8.40 -11.51 7.55
N LEU A 120 8.07 -11.26 6.27
CA LEU A 120 8.68 -11.93 5.12
C LEU A 120 8.81 -11.00 3.91
N THR A 121 9.61 -11.39 2.93
CA THR A 121 9.72 -10.70 1.64
C THR A 121 9.42 -11.67 0.51
N VAL A 122 8.56 -11.24 -0.42
CA VAL A 122 8.36 -11.87 -1.74
C VAL A 122 9.21 -11.12 -2.74
N ARG A 123 10.05 -11.83 -3.52
CA ARG A 123 10.94 -11.15 -4.46
C ARG A 123 11.00 -11.80 -5.83
N ASP A 124 11.30 -10.97 -6.83
CA ASP A 124 11.61 -11.35 -8.20
C ASP A 124 10.53 -12.21 -8.89
N ALA A 125 9.26 -11.93 -8.58
CA ALA A 125 8.14 -12.55 -9.28
C ALA A 125 8.06 -12.06 -10.74
N THR A 126 7.67 -12.94 -11.66
CA THR A 126 7.53 -12.58 -13.08
C THR A 126 6.39 -11.63 -13.38
N GLY A 127 5.36 -11.62 -12.53
CA GLY A 127 4.24 -10.69 -12.56
C GLY A 127 4.01 -10.06 -11.19
N ASP A 128 2.79 -10.07 -10.66
CA ASP A 128 2.50 -9.48 -9.34
C ASP A 128 3.22 -10.23 -8.22
N ALA A 129 3.83 -9.53 -7.27
CA ALA A 129 4.60 -10.21 -6.23
C ALA A 129 3.70 -10.92 -5.21
N LEU A 130 2.78 -10.20 -4.55
CA LEU A 130 1.85 -10.76 -3.58
C LEU A 130 0.43 -10.23 -3.83
N LYS A 131 -0.41 -11.09 -4.39
CA LYS A 131 -1.78 -10.76 -4.78
C LYS A 131 -2.80 -11.44 -3.87
N THR A 132 -3.78 -10.65 -3.40
CA THR A 132 -4.99 -11.19 -2.78
C THR A 132 -6.21 -10.71 -3.56
N ARG A 133 -7.13 -11.62 -3.87
CA ARG A 133 -8.29 -11.32 -4.69
C ARG A 133 -9.56 -11.95 -4.14
N ASP A 134 -10.66 -11.21 -4.20
CA ASP A 134 -11.97 -11.65 -3.69
C ASP A 134 -11.89 -12.09 -2.22
N CYS A 135 -11.17 -11.30 -1.39
CA CYS A 135 -10.88 -11.63 -0.01
C CYS A 135 -11.47 -10.61 0.97
N GLN A 136 -11.67 -11.05 2.21
CA GLN A 136 -12.13 -10.18 3.31
C GLN A 136 -11.16 -10.26 4.49
N ARG A 137 -10.90 -9.11 5.15
CA ARG A 137 -9.99 -8.99 6.29
C ARG A 137 -8.58 -9.52 5.96
N ILE A 138 -7.88 -8.76 5.13
CA ILE A 138 -6.52 -9.07 4.68
C ILE A 138 -5.55 -8.12 5.35
N SER A 139 -4.49 -8.67 5.93
CA SER A 139 -3.47 -7.89 6.62
C SER A 139 -2.07 -8.22 6.11
N PHE A 140 -1.28 -7.17 5.87
CA PHE A 140 0.14 -7.24 5.56
C PHE A 140 0.89 -6.41 6.61
N VAL A 141 1.74 -7.04 7.39
CA VAL A 141 2.50 -6.37 8.46
C VAL A 141 3.96 -6.72 8.34
N ASN A 142 4.81 -5.71 8.18
CA ASN A 142 6.24 -5.89 7.99
C ASN A 142 6.57 -6.85 6.82
N VAL A 143 5.87 -6.69 5.68
CA VAL A 143 6.06 -7.47 4.46
C VAL A 143 6.84 -6.66 3.43
N GLY A 144 7.80 -7.31 2.76
CA GLY A 144 8.53 -6.76 1.62
C GLY A 144 8.05 -7.33 0.29
N THR A 145 8.03 -6.50 -0.76
CA THR A 145 7.91 -6.93 -2.16
C THR A 145 8.98 -6.23 -2.97
N VAL A 146 9.88 -7.01 -3.60
CA VAL A 146 11.12 -6.46 -4.16
C VAL A 146 11.45 -7.12 -5.48
N TRP A 147 11.82 -6.34 -6.49
CA TRP A 147 12.52 -6.81 -7.68
C TRP A 147 13.99 -6.43 -7.58
N SER A 148 14.87 -7.41 -7.72
CA SER A 148 16.31 -7.23 -7.59
C SER A 148 16.89 -6.40 -8.76
N GLY A 149 17.81 -5.51 -8.48
CA GLY A 149 18.46 -4.66 -9.50
C GLY A 149 17.80 -3.31 -9.66
N GLU A 150 18.08 -2.62 -10.78
CA GLU A 150 17.45 -1.34 -11.08
C GLU A 150 16.01 -1.55 -11.54
N PRO A 151 15.08 -0.64 -11.16
CA PRO A 151 13.70 -0.67 -11.64
C PRO A 151 13.61 -0.65 -13.17
N ASP A 152 12.82 -1.58 -13.73
CA ASP A 152 12.76 -1.82 -15.17
C ASP A 152 11.32 -2.19 -15.60
N GLU A 153 10.96 -1.88 -16.87
CA GLU A 153 9.63 -2.16 -17.45
C GLU A 153 9.29 -3.66 -17.49
N ASN A 154 10.30 -4.54 -17.40
CA ASN A 154 10.12 -5.99 -17.39
C ASN A 154 9.89 -6.58 -16.00
N ASN A 155 10.00 -5.79 -14.94
CA ASN A 155 9.61 -6.21 -13.61
C ASN A 155 8.11 -6.47 -13.55
N GLY A 156 7.65 -7.22 -12.57
CA GLY A 156 6.23 -7.42 -12.34
C GLY A 156 5.49 -6.12 -12.03
N ALA A 157 4.19 -6.10 -12.29
CA ALA A 157 3.41 -4.87 -12.23
C ALA A 157 3.20 -4.37 -10.80
N TYR A 158 2.76 -5.24 -9.89
CA TYR A 158 2.33 -4.83 -8.56
C TYR A 158 3.10 -5.56 -7.46
N GLY A 159 3.55 -4.78 -6.47
CA GLY A 159 4.16 -5.34 -5.27
C GLY A 159 3.13 -5.98 -4.34
N LEU A 160 2.57 -5.24 -3.39
CA LEU A 160 1.38 -5.65 -2.64
C LEU A 160 0.14 -5.34 -3.47
N TYR A 161 -0.68 -6.36 -3.73
CA TYR A 161 -1.80 -6.25 -4.65
C TYR A 161 -3.12 -6.84 -4.09
N PRO A 162 -3.75 -6.23 -3.10
CA PRO A 162 -5.14 -6.55 -2.77
C PRO A 162 -6.11 -5.94 -3.80
N VAL A 163 -6.96 -6.78 -4.41
CA VAL A 163 -7.97 -6.38 -5.37
C VAL A 163 -9.29 -7.09 -5.10
N LEU A 164 -10.42 -6.37 -5.24
CA LEU A 164 -11.75 -6.89 -4.91
C LEU A 164 -11.83 -7.39 -3.45
N CYS A 165 -11.12 -6.70 -2.55
CA CYS A 165 -11.02 -7.05 -1.15
C CYS A 165 -11.80 -6.06 -0.26
N SER A 166 -12.10 -6.48 0.97
CA SER A 166 -12.65 -5.60 1.99
C SER A 166 -11.88 -5.73 3.30
N GLU A 167 -11.81 -4.65 4.08
CA GLU A 167 -11.03 -4.59 5.32
C GLU A 167 -9.57 -4.97 5.07
N VAL A 168 -8.88 -4.11 4.27
CA VAL A 168 -7.46 -4.27 3.90
C VAL A 168 -6.59 -3.43 4.82
N TYR A 169 -5.61 -4.06 5.46
CA TYR A 169 -4.67 -3.43 6.38
C TYR A 169 -3.23 -3.66 5.94
N ILE A 170 -2.52 -2.59 5.64
CA ILE A 170 -1.11 -2.60 5.22
C ILE A 170 -0.32 -1.71 6.18
N ASP A 171 0.62 -2.28 6.93
CA ASP A 171 1.37 -1.59 7.96
C ASP A 171 2.85 -1.98 7.95
N ASN A 172 3.74 -0.98 8.00
CA ASN A 172 5.19 -1.18 8.04
C ASN A 172 5.75 -2.05 6.89
N CYS A 173 5.13 -1.95 5.70
CA CYS A 173 5.53 -2.71 4.52
C CYS A 173 6.58 -1.95 3.68
N TYR A 174 7.28 -2.68 2.79
CA TYR A 174 8.27 -2.13 1.87
C TYR A 174 8.02 -2.64 0.45
N ALA A 175 7.98 -1.74 -0.53
CA ALA A 175 7.79 -2.12 -1.93
C ALA A 175 8.83 -1.41 -2.83
N TYR A 176 9.52 -2.20 -3.67
CA TYR A 176 10.58 -1.71 -4.54
C TYR A 176 10.56 -2.33 -5.92
N GLY A 177 10.64 -1.48 -6.94
CA GLY A 177 10.97 -1.87 -8.31
C GLY A 177 9.79 -2.34 -9.16
N ALA A 178 8.54 -2.14 -8.73
CA ALA A 178 7.36 -2.48 -9.49
C ALA A 178 7.22 -1.63 -10.77
N SER A 179 6.89 -2.26 -11.90
CA SER A 179 6.72 -1.57 -13.19
C SER A 179 5.37 -0.85 -13.32
N ASP A 180 4.51 -0.97 -12.31
CA ASP A 180 3.25 -0.24 -12.19
C ASP A 180 3.16 0.37 -10.77
N ALA A 181 2.73 -0.34 -9.74
CA ALA A 181 2.65 0.22 -8.38
C ALA A 181 3.31 -0.67 -7.32
N GLY A 182 4.09 -0.03 -6.42
CA GLY A 182 4.70 -0.74 -5.29
C GLY A 182 3.67 -1.28 -4.33
N ILE A 183 2.73 -0.44 -3.89
CA ILE A 183 1.56 -0.82 -3.09
C ILE A 183 0.32 -0.40 -3.89
N TYR A 184 -0.42 -1.37 -4.38
CA TYR A 184 -1.67 -1.16 -5.11
C TYR A 184 -2.85 -1.73 -4.33
N VAL A 185 -3.92 -0.94 -4.20
CA VAL A 185 -5.20 -1.42 -3.68
C VAL A 185 -6.30 -1.06 -4.66
N GLY A 186 -6.90 -2.05 -5.30
CA GLY A 186 -7.90 -1.83 -6.35
C GLY A 186 -9.26 -2.40 -6.02
N GLN A 187 -10.33 -1.68 -6.43
CA GLN A 187 -11.72 -2.13 -6.36
C GLN A 187 -12.11 -2.70 -5.00
N SER A 188 -11.53 -2.13 -3.94
CA SER A 188 -11.63 -2.63 -2.57
C SER A 188 -12.43 -1.66 -1.69
N ASN A 189 -12.67 -2.06 -0.43
CA ASN A 189 -13.46 -1.26 0.50
C ASN A 189 -12.87 -1.31 1.92
N LYS A 190 -12.88 -0.20 2.64
CA LYS A 190 -12.30 -0.05 3.98
C LYS A 190 -10.83 -0.45 4.01
N VAL A 191 -9.98 0.49 3.64
CA VAL A 191 -8.55 0.27 3.43
C VAL A 191 -7.74 1.16 4.36
N ILE A 192 -6.71 0.62 4.99
CA ILE A 192 -5.69 1.38 5.73
C ILE A 192 -4.33 1.00 5.16
N VAL A 193 -3.56 2.01 4.71
CA VAL A 193 -2.16 1.88 4.29
C VAL A 193 -1.34 2.86 5.12
N LYS A 194 -0.46 2.35 5.98
CA LYS A 194 0.31 3.21 6.89
C LYS A 194 1.74 2.73 7.15
N ASN A 195 2.58 3.64 7.68
CA ASN A 195 3.95 3.36 8.12
C ASN A 195 4.81 2.61 7.09
N SER A 196 4.44 2.66 5.83
CA SER A 196 5.04 1.86 4.77
C SER A 196 5.96 2.70 3.89
N VAL A 197 6.90 2.04 3.23
CA VAL A 197 7.87 2.67 2.33
C VAL A 197 7.67 2.12 0.93
N ALA A 198 7.52 3.02 -0.05
CA ALA A 198 7.47 2.67 -1.46
C ALA A 198 8.52 3.46 -2.25
N GLU A 199 9.48 2.75 -2.81
CA GLU A 199 10.68 3.31 -3.43
C GLU A 199 10.94 2.68 -4.80
N GLY A 200 11.32 3.50 -5.79
CA GLY A 200 11.79 2.99 -7.09
C GLY A 200 10.71 2.34 -7.96
N ASN A 201 9.44 2.67 -7.78
CA ASN A 201 8.33 2.14 -8.58
C ASN A 201 7.86 3.18 -9.63
N VAL A 202 6.93 2.82 -10.50
CA VAL A 202 6.24 3.85 -11.30
C VAL A 202 5.28 4.60 -10.39
N ALA A 203 4.32 3.96 -9.76
CA ALA A 203 3.54 4.53 -8.67
C ALA A 203 4.06 4.01 -7.32
N GLY A 204 4.29 4.88 -6.35
CA GLY A 204 4.67 4.41 -5.01
C GLY A 204 3.51 3.69 -4.34
N ILE A 205 2.41 4.41 -4.11
CA ILE A 205 1.15 3.87 -3.58
C ILE A 205 0.03 4.25 -4.54
N GLU A 206 -0.82 3.30 -4.92
CA GLU A 206 -1.98 3.52 -5.78
C GLU A 206 -3.25 2.97 -5.14
N ILE A 207 -4.25 3.83 -5.02
CA ILE A 207 -5.60 3.50 -4.57
C ILE A 207 -6.54 3.69 -5.77
N GLU A 208 -6.97 2.57 -6.38
CA GLU A 208 -7.75 2.60 -7.61
C GLU A 208 -9.16 2.07 -7.39
N ASN A 209 -10.18 2.82 -7.84
CA ASN A 209 -11.59 2.43 -7.74
C ASN A 209 -11.97 1.85 -6.37
N THR A 210 -11.39 2.39 -5.30
CA THR A 210 -11.53 1.90 -3.93
C THR A 210 -12.39 2.84 -3.12
N THR A 211 -13.20 2.31 -2.22
CA THR A 211 -14.09 3.10 -1.37
C THR A 211 -13.63 3.07 0.07
N SER A 212 -13.59 4.24 0.71
CA SER A 212 -13.17 4.40 2.11
C SER A 212 -11.73 3.92 2.37
N ALA A 213 -10.75 4.74 1.99
CA ALA A 213 -9.34 4.45 2.19
C ALA A 213 -8.64 5.55 3.01
N ASP A 214 -7.82 5.16 3.98
CA ASP A 214 -6.89 6.00 4.72
C ASP A 214 -5.45 5.62 4.36
N VAL A 215 -4.69 6.58 3.81
CA VAL A 215 -3.28 6.43 3.41
C VAL A 215 -2.46 7.44 4.21
N PHE A 216 -1.71 6.99 5.21
CA PHE A 216 -1.04 7.93 6.13
C PHE A 216 0.26 7.41 6.74
N ASP A 217 1.09 8.33 7.19
CA ASP A 217 2.38 8.07 7.83
C ASP A 217 3.32 7.21 6.95
N ASN A 218 3.18 7.28 5.60
CA ASN A 218 4.02 6.56 4.66
C ASN A 218 5.16 7.45 4.15
N GLU A 219 6.26 6.82 3.74
CA GLU A 219 7.36 7.45 3.01
C GLU A 219 7.41 6.93 1.58
N VAL A 220 7.32 7.86 0.61
CA VAL A 220 7.18 7.52 -0.82
C VAL A 220 8.16 8.35 -1.62
N PHE A 221 9.18 7.72 -2.18
CA PHE A 221 10.27 8.46 -2.85
C PHE A 221 10.93 7.67 -4.00
N ASP A 222 11.65 8.39 -4.85
CA ASP A 222 12.32 7.82 -6.04
C ASP A 222 11.39 7.03 -6.98
N ASN A 223 10.07 7.32 -6.94
CA ASN A 223 9.10 6.79 -7.89
C ASN A 223 8.91 7.77 -9.06
N THR A 224 8.15 7.40 -10.09
CA THR A 224 7.68 8.36 -11.10
C THR A 224 6.60 9.27 -10.52
N GLY A 225 5.61 8.69 -9.85
CA GLY A 225 4.59 9.36 -9.05
C GLY A 225 4.52 8.78 -7.65
N GLY A 226 4.28 9.65 -6.65
CA GLY A 226 4.26 9.23 -5.25
C GLY A 226 2.98 8.48 -4.87
N ILE A 227 1.90 9.20 -4.53
CA ILE A 227 0.62 8.62 -4.09
C ILE A 227 -0.45 8.95 -5.13
N LEU A 228 -1.06 7.92 -5.72
CA LEU A 228 -2.05 8.03 -6.76
C LEU A 228 -3.42 7.59 -6.23
N VAL A 229 -4.47 8.37 -6.53
CA VAL A 229 -5.86 8.06 -6.17
C VAL A 229 -6.69 8.14 -7.45
N PHE A 230 -6.99 6.97 -8.02
CA PHE A 230 -7.57 6.86 -9.35
C PHE A 230 -8.99 6.30 -9.32
N ASP A 231 -9.84 6.81 -10.22
CA ASP A 231 -11.10 6.19 -10.62
C ASP A 231 -11.06 6.00 -12.14
N LEU A 232 -11.15 4.75 -12.56
CA LEU A 232 -11.01 4.33 -13.95
C LEU A 232 -12.30 3.69 -14.46
N PRO A 233 -12.60 3.84 -15.77
CA PRO A 233 -13.79 3.23 -16.38
C PRO A 233 -13.70 1.72 -16.53
N GLY A 234 -14.84 1.05 -16.59
CA GLY A 234 -14.95 -0.38 -16.88
C GLY A 234 -14.61 -1.30 -15.72
N LEU A 235 -14.42 -0.78 -14.51
CA LEU A 235 -14.15 -1.55 -13.31
C LEU A 235 -15.42 -1.81 -12.49
N SER A 236 -15.33 -2.68 -11.48
CA SER A 236 -16.51 -3.19 -10.75
C SER A 236 -17.20 -2.14 -9.87
N GLN A 237 -16.50 -1.07 -9.51
CA GLN A 237 -16.99 0.02 -8.67
C GLN A 237 -16.24 1.32 -8.98
N SER A 238 -16.80 2.45 -8.55
CA SER A 238 -16.11 3.75 -8.58
C SER A 238 -15.43 4.03 -7.25
N GLY A 239 -14.26 4.72 -7.32
CA GLY A 239 -13.49 5.14 -6.14
C GLY A 239 -14.10 6.36 -5.45
N ASN A 240 -14.12 6.35 -4.12
CA ASN A 240 -14.52 7.52 -3.34
C ASN A 240 -14.12 7.44 -1.86
N ASN A 241 -14.17 8.58 -1.16
CA ASN A 241 -13.87 8.73 0.26
C ASN A 241 -12.45 8.24 0.62
N THR A 242 -11.44 8.83 -0.02
CA THR A 242 -10.03 8.55 0.25
C THR A 242 -9.40 9.71 1.00
N ARG A 243 -8.75 9.44 2.13
CA ARG A 243 -7.93 10.40 2.87
C ARG A 243 -6.45 10.07 2.69
N VAL A 244 -5.67 11.06 2.27
CA VAL A 244 -4.20 10.99 2.12
C VAL A 244 -3.59 12.01 3.07
N PHE A 245 -2.96 11.57 4.16
CA PHE A 245 -2.50 12.49 5.18
C PHE A 245 -1.23 12.05 5.92
N ASN A 246 -0.50 13.00 6.46
CA ASN A 246 0.75 12.79 7.20
C ASN A 246 1.84 12.02 6.42
N ASN A 247 1.75 11.89 5.11
CA ASN A 247 2.76 11.19 4.32
C ASN A 247 3.94 12.11 4.00
N ASN A 248 5.12 11.50 3.82
CA ASN A 248 6.30 12.13 3.26
C ASN A 248 6.50 11.63 1.81
N SER A 249 6.03 12.41 0.84
CA SER A 249 6.16 12.08 -0.59
C SER A 249 7.19 13.03 -1.23
N HIS A 250 8.38 12.51 -1.54
CA HIS A 250 9.50 13.35 -1.95
C HIS A 250 10.36 12.71 -3.04
N ASP A 251 11.04 13.56 -3.81
CA ASP A 251 11.99 13.12 -4.83
C ASP A 251 11.43 12.06 -5.82
N ASN A 252 10.12 12.08 -6.09
CA ASN A 252 9.47 11.15 -7.03
C ASN A 252 9.76 11.58 -8.49
N ASN A 253 11.00 11.55 -8.89
CA ASN A 253 11.49 12.12 -10.14
C ASN A 253 12.00 11.08 -11.14
N ARG A 254 11.76 9.79 -10.89
CA ARG A 254 12.16 8.70 -11.77
C ARG A 254 11.42 8.82 -13.10
N THR A 255 12.16 8.72 -14.21
CA THR A 255 11.55 8.63 -15.54
C THR A 255 10.52 7.50 -15.55
N ASN A 256 9.35 7.76 -16.12
CA ASN A 256 8.30 6.76 -16.21
C ASN A 256 8.77 5.55 -17.04
N PHE A 257 8.79 4.40 -16.44
CA PHE A 257 9.22 3.14 -17.05
C PHE A 257 8.08 2.09 -17.14
N ALA A 258 6.83 2.53 -16.96
CA ALA A 258 5.69 1.64 -17.11
C ALA A 258 5.65 1.01 -18.52
N PRO A 259 5.26 -0.27 -18.63
CA PRO A 259 5.03 -0.90 -19.93
C PRO A 259 4.01 -0.11 -20.77
N GLN A 260 4.23 -0.09 -22.08
CA GLN A 260 3.35 0.64 -22.97
C GLN A 260 1.90 0.15 -22.87
N GLY A 261 0.98 1.09 -22.65
CA GLY A 261 -0.46 0.82 -22.58
C GLY A 261 -1.03 0.80 -21.16
N ASN A 262 -0.18 0.78 -20.14
CA ASN A 262 -0.62 0.93 -18.75
C ASN A 262 -1.05 2.38 -18.49
N ILE A 263 -2.08 2.57 -17.68
CA ILE A 263 -2.59 3.92 -17.31
C ILE A 263 -1.51 4.73 -16.59
N VAL A 264 -0.79 4.10 -15.68
CA VAL A 264 0.30 4.77 -14.93
C VAL A 264 1.44 5.27 -15.85
N GLY A 265 1.54 4.74 -17.08
CA GLY A 265 2.44 5.29 -18.12
C GLY A 265 2.11 6.74 -18.50
N ASN A 266 0.94 7.25 -18.11
CA ASN A 266 0.54 8.63 -18.32
C ASN A 266 0.87 9.54 -17.12
N VAL A 267 1.35 9.01 -16.02
CA VAL A 267 1.73 9.80 -14.83
C VAL A 267 2.97 10.61 -15.15
N PRO A 268 2.94 11.94 -14.97
CA PRO A 268 4.13 12.77 -15.15
C PRO A 268 5.17 12.46 -14.09
N ALA A 269 6.41 12.24 -14.50
CA ALA A 269 7.52 12.12 -13.57
C ALA A 269 7.68 13.39 -12.74
N GLY A 270 7.89 13.25 -11.43
CA GLY A 270 7.96 14.39 -10.53
C GLY A 270 6.61 14.78 -9.90
N THR A 271 5.66 13.87 -9.86
CA THR A 271 4.36 14.09 -9.22
C THR A 271 4.36 13.57 -7.77
N GLY A 272 4.10 14.43 -6.80
CA GLY A 272 4.03 14.03 -5.39
C GLY A 272 2.77 13.22 -5.07
N SER A 273 1.60 13.72 -5.48
CA SER A 273 0.33 12.99 -5.43
C SER A 273 -0.51 13.33 -6.66
N MET A 274 -1.29 12.37 -7.16
CA MET A 274 -2.21 12.58 -8.28
C MET A 274 -3.59 12.03 -7.95
N ILE A 275 -4.61 12.85 -8.21
CA ILE A 275 -6.01 12.48 -8.12
C ILE A 275 -6.57 12.45 -9.54
N LEU A 276 -7.05 11.31 -9.99
CA LEU A 276 -7.62 11.13 -11.33
C LEU A 276 -9.08 10.71 -11.23
N SER A 277 -9.99 11.60 -11.58
CA SER A 277 -11.45 11.36 -11.66
C SER A 277 -12.15 10.91 -10.36
N THR A 278 -11.42 10.69 -9.29
CA THR A 278 -11.95 10.17 -8.02
C THR A 278 -12.81 11.23 -7.30
N LYS A 279 -13.81 10.75 -6.57
CA LYS A 279 -14.72 11.58 -5.77
C LYS A 279 -14.32 11.58 -4.30
N ASN A 280 -14.59 12.71 -3.62
CA ASN A 280 -14.38 12.84 -2.18
C ASN A 280 -12.97 12.37 -1.74
N VAL A 281 -11.96 13.16 -2.09
CA VAL A 281 -10.57 12.93 -1.71
C VAL A 281 -10.09 14.07 -0.82
N GLU A 282 -9.56 13.76 0.35
CA GLU A 282 -8.98 14.73 1.27
C GLU A 282 -7.46 14.52 1.36
N VAL A 283 -6.68 15.56 1.02
CA VAL A 283 -5.21 15.53 1.00
C VAL A 283 -4.69 16.58 1.98
N PHE A 284 -4.20 16.14 3.15
CA PHE A 284 -3.88 17.08 4.22
C PHE A 284 -2.69 16.65 5.09
N ASN A 285 -2.02 17.60 5.69
CA ASN A 285 -0.87 17.40 6.56
C ASN A 285 0.29 16.60 5.93
N ASN A 286 0.31 16.43 4.61
CA ASN A 286 1.41 15.76 3.93
C ASN A 286 2.60 16.69 3.74
N LYS A 287 3.76 16.09 3.54
CA LYS A 287 4.98 16.78 3.11
C LYS A 287 5.30 16.35 1.69
N PHE A 288 5.16 17.28 0.75
CA PHE A 288 5.57 17.11 -0.65
C PHE A 288 6.85 17.91 -0.90
N THR A 289 7.97 17.21 -1.14
CA THR A 289 9.28 17.86 -1.25
C THR A 289 10.01 17.37 -2.49
N ASN A 290 10.61 18.28 -3.25
CA ASN A 290 11.46 17.99 -4.41
C ASN A 290 10.82 17.09 -5.49
N ASN A 291 9.50 17.14 -5.65
CA ASN A 291 8.82 16.50 -6.77
C ASN A 291 8.86 17.45 -7.97
N ASN A 292 9.63 17.10 -9.02
CA ASN A 292 10.05 18.05 -10.08
C ASN A 292 8.96 18.42 -11.09
N PHE A 293 7.74 18.00 -10.90
CA PHE A 293 6.60 18.41 -11.73
C PHE A 293 5.54 19.15 -10.93
N THR A 294 5.00 18.55 -9.87
CA THR A 294 4.03 19.20 -8.99
C THR A 294 3.90 18.46 -7.65
N GLY A 295 3.52 19.17 -6.60
CA GLY A 295 3.19 18.53 -5.31
C GLY A 295 1.90 17.72 -5.41
N VAL A 296 0.82 18.35 -5.89
CA VAL A 296 -0.49 17.69 -6.07
C VAL A 296 -1.03 18.00 -7.48
N LEU A 297 -1.38 16.94 -8.22
CA LEU A 297 -2.06 17.02 -9.51
C LEU A 297 -3.49 16.54 -9.37
N VAL A 298 -4.47 17.34 -9.83
CA VAL A 298 -5.85 16.89 -10.00
C VAL A 298 -6.20 16.88 -11.48
N SER A 299 -6.61 15.72 -11.98
CA SER A 299 -6.85 15.51 -13.40
C SER A 299 -8.12 14.73 -13.68
N ASN A 300 -8.61 14.94 -14.88
CA ASN A 300 -9.78 14.26 -15.46
C ASN A 300 -9.31 13.16 -16.41
N TYR A 301 -9.95 12.00 -16.38
CA TYR A 301 -9.62 10.87 -17.25
C TYR A 301 -9.71 11.21 -18.75
N LEU A 302 -10.55 12.19 -19.14
CA LEU A 302 -10.67 12.60 -20.54
C LEU A 302 -9.37 13.16 -21.14
N LEU A 303 -8.39 13.58 -20.33
CA LEU A 303 -7.05 13.91 -20.84
C LEU A 303 -6.28 12.66 -21.29
N VAL A 304 -6.56 11.51 -20.67
CA VAL A 304 -5.91 10.23 -21.00
C VAL A 304 -6.64 9.56 -22.16
N ASN A 305 -7.98 9.53 -22.10
CA ASN A 305 -8.81 8.91 -23.12
C ASN A 305 -10.15 9.65 -23.25
N GLN A 306 -10.38 10.29 -24.39
CA GLN A 306 -11.60 11.07 -24.65
C GLN A 306 -12.88 10.21 -24.79
N ASN A 307 -12.75 8.90 -24.93
CA ASN A 307 -13.88 7.97 -25.05
C ASN A 307 -13.66 6.73 -24.17
N PRO A 308 -14.01 6.78 -22.88
CA PRO A 308 -13.77 5.69 -21.94
C PRO A 308 -14.61 4.43 -22.21
N ASN A 309 -15.56 4.44 -23.15
CA ASN A 309 -16.48 3.33 -23.48
C ASN A 309 -17.31 2.79 -22.28
N ASP A 310 -17.48 3.60 -21.24
CA ASP A 310 -18.28 3.27 -20.06
C ASP A 310 -19.30 4.40 -19.84
N PRO A 311 -20.57 4.20 -20.13
CA PRO A 311 -21.60 5.24 -20.00
C PRO A 311 -21.96 5.55 -18.54
N THR A 312 -21.50 4.74 -17.59
CA THR A 312 -21.74 4.93 -16.14
C THR A 312 -20.59 5.65 -15.44
N PHE A 313 -19.43 5.74 -16.11
CA PHE A 313 -18.25 6.40 -15.57
C PHE A 313 -18.38 7.92 -15.63
N ASP A 314 -18.12 8.56 -14.49
CA ASP A 314 -18.03 10.02 -14.40
C ASP A 314 -16.57 10.45 -14.33
N PRO A 315 -15.99 11.01 -15.39
CA PRO A 315 -14.58 11.36 -15.46
C PRO A 315 -14.18 12.61 -14.64
N PHE A 316 -15.17 13.36 -14.10
CA PHE A 316 -14.89 14.63 -13.44
C PHE A 316 -14.58 14.43 -11.95
N PRO A 317 -13.37 14.78 -11.46
CA PRO A 317 -13.08 14.75 -10.03
C PRO A 317 -14.00 15.75 -9.30
N SER A 318 -14.47 15.39 -8.11
CA SER A 318 -15.32 16.28 -7.30
C SER A 318 -15.23 15.97 -5.81
N GLY A 319 -15.52 16.96 -4.95
CA GLY A 319 -15.39 16.82 -3.51
C GLY A 319 -13.93 16.62 -3.06
N VAL A 320 -12.98 17.15 -3.81
CA VAL A 320 -11.56 17.10 -3.45
C VAL A 320 -11.22 18.27 -2.52
N HIS A 321 -10.56 18.00 -1.42
CA HIS A 321 -10.08 19.00 -0.46
C HIS A 321 -8.58 18.85 -0.23
N ILE A 322 -7.81 19.90 -0.56
CA ILE A 322 -6.35 19.95 -0.40
C ILE A 322 -6.05 21.05 0.62
N HIS A 323 -5.46 20.68 1.78
CA HIS A 323 -5.24 21.65 2.85
C HIS A 323 -4.12 21.28 3.81
N ASP A 324 -3.56 22.25 4.46
CA ASP A 324 -2.55 22.09 5.54
C ASP A 324 -1.31 21.27 5.13
N ASN A 325 -0.99 21.18 3.85
CA ASN A 325 0.20 20.46 3.39
C ASN A 325 1.45 21.35 3.46
N THR A 326 2.60 20.71 3.63
CA THR A 326 3.91 21.36 3.43
C THR A 326 4.40 21.07 2.02
N LEU A 327 4.43 22.11 1.19
CA LEU A 327 4.78 22.04 -0.22
C LEU A 327 6.12 22.75 -0.46
N THR A 328 7.16 22.00 -0.84
CA THR A 328 8.50 22.56 -1.14
C THR A 328 9.00 21.96 -2.46
N MET A 329 8.91 22.75 -3.51
CA MET A 329 9.22 22.31 -4.86
C MET A 329 10.63 22.75 -5.29
N THR A 330 11.16 22.12 -6.33
CA THR A 330 12.40 22.55 -6.97
C THR A 330 12.12 23.62 -8.03
N ASP A 331 13.15 24.36 -8.43
CA ASP A 331 13.03 25.44 -9.45
C ASP A 331 13.02 24.90 -10.90
N ALA A 332 13.20 23.61 -11.11
CA ALA A 332 13.34 23.03 -12.47
C ALA A 332 12.34 21.92 -12.71
N ILE A 333 11.56 22.01 -13.80
CA ILE A 333 10.71 20.93 -14.28
C ILE A 333 11.59 19.80 -14.83
N ASN A 334 11.29 18.55 -14.48
CA ASN A 334 11.94 17.39 -15.05
C ASN A 334 11.73 17.37 -16.58
N PRO A 335 12.80 17.45 -17.40
CA PRO A 335 12.67 17.47 -18.85
C PRO A 335 12.23 16.11 -19.43
N VAL A 336 12.40 15.02 -18.68
CA VAL A 336 12.08 13.64 -19.13
C VAL A 336 10.65 13.31 -18.76
N GLN A 337 9.71 13.79 -19.56
CA GLN A 337 8.29 13.54 -19.38
C GLN A 337 7.74 12.67 -20.51
N PRO A 338 6.65 11.94 -20.33
CA PRO A 338 5.90 11.31 -21.41
C PRO A 338 5.64 12.31 -22.54
N THR A 339 5.71 11.86 -23.79
CA THR A 339 5.68 12.77 -24.97
C THR A 339 4.44 13.68 -25.00
N PHE A 340 3.29 13.19 -24.54
CA PHE A 340 2.06 13.98 -24.53
C PHE A 340 2.03 15.05 -23.42
N ILE A 341 2.87 14.93 -22.38
CA ILE A 341 3.01 15.92 -21.30
C ILE A 341 3.92 17.10 -21.73
N GLN A 342 4.83 16.90 -22.68
CA GLN A 342 5.80 17.94 -23.10
C GLN A 342 5.14 19.29 -23.49
N PRO A 343 4.03 19.33 -24.26
CA PRO A 343 3.33 20.59 -24.54
C PRO A 343 2.81 21.29 -23.28
N LEU A 344 2.31 20.53 -22.28
CA LEU A 344 1.83 21.09 -21.02
C LEU A 344 2.95 21.71 -20.19
N VAL A 345 4.12 21.10 -20.19
CA VAL A 345 5.35 21.68 -19.58
C VAL A 345 5.65 23.04 -20.18
N GLY A 346 5.56 23.17 -21.50
CA GLY A 346 5.75 24.45 -22.20
C GLY A 346 4.74 25.52 -21.79
N VAL A 347 3.48 25.13 -21.62
CA VAL A 347 2.42 26.02 -21.13
C VAL A 347 2.72 26.48 -19.71
N ILE A 348 2.98 25.56 -18.78
CA ILE A 348 3.28 25.87 -17.37
C ILE A 348 4.47 26.86 -17.30
N ASN A 349 5.55 26.60 -18.00
CA ASN A 349 6.74 27.44 -18.02
C ASN A 349 6.49 28.86 -18.58
N SER A 350 5.45 29.05 -19.39
CA SER A 350 5.08 30.37 -19.90
C SER A 350 4.38 31.24 -18.86
N TYR A 351 3.80 30.64 -17.84
CA TYR A 351 3.06 31.33 -16.78
C TYR A 351 3.83 31.39 -15.45
N MET A 352 4.71 30.43 -15.19
CA MET A 352 5.41 30.29 -13.92
C MET A 352 6.91 30.05 -14.15
N LEU A 353 7.75 30.64 -13.31
CA LEU A 353 9.20 30.43 -13.30
C LEU A 353 9.62 29.23 -12.43
N ALA A 354 8.74 28.78 -11.54
CA ALA A 354 8.95 27.66 -10.62
C ALA A 354 7.86 26.61 -10.81
N GLN A 355 8.08 25.42 -10.25
CA GLN A 355 7.10 24.34 -10.23
C GLN A 355 5.82 24.76 -9.51
N PRO A 356 4.63 24.44 -10.04
CA PRO A 356 3.39 24.62 -9.30
C PRO A 356 3.34 23.65 -8.11
N HIS A 357 2.99 24.18 -6.94
CA HIS A 357 2.65 23.34 -5.79
C HIS A 357 1.41 22.49 -6.05
N ILE A 358 0.42 23.09 -6.70
CA ILE A 358 -0.85 22.42 -7.07
C ILE A 358 -1.14 22.71 -8.55
N LEU A 359 -1.42 21.67 -9.29
CA LEU A 359 -1.74 21.69 -10.72
C LEU A 359 -3.13 21.09 -10.94
N LEU A 360 -4.02 21.85 -11.59
CA LEU A 360 -5.29 21.34 -12.10
C LEU A 360 -5.28 21.31 -13.63
N ASP A 361 -5.84 20.28 -14.23
CA ASP A 361 -6.12 20.28 -15.67
C ASP A 361 -7.29 21.23 -16.02
N GLY A 362 -8.16 21.48 -15.06
CA GLY A 362 -9.31 22.39 -15.20
C GLY A 362 -10.52 21.82 -15.93
N LEU A 363 -10.54 20.52 -16.20
CA LEU A 363 -11.72 19.81 -16.68
C LEU A 363 -12.63 19.49 -15.50
N LEU A 364 -13.38 20.51 -15.04
CA LEU A 364 -14.24 20.47 -13.86
C LEU A 364 -15.68 20.83 -14.23
N THR A 365 -16.66 20.37 -13.44
CA THR A 365 -18.06 20.78 -13.55
C THR A 365 -18.30 22.10 -12.80
N SER A 366 -17.56 22.32 -11.71
CA SER A 366 -17.56 23.55 -10.91
C SER A 366 -16.18 23.82 -10.31
N PRO A 367 -15.74 25.07 -10.15
CA PRO A 367 -14.52 25.37 -9.38
C PRO A 367 -14.54 24.81 -7.94
N THR A 368 -15.71 24.77 -7.30
CA THR A 368 -15.90 24.24 -5.94
C THR A 368 -15.90 22.71 -5.84
N ASP A 369 -15.73 22.00 -6.95
CA ASP A 369 -15.45 20.57 -6.94
C ASP A 369 -14.07 20.26 -6.33
N ILE A 370 -13.17 21.24 -6.38
CA ILE A 370 -11.83 21.17 -5.81
C ILE A 370 -11.67 22.36 -4.83
N CYS A 371 -11.60 22.08 -3.54
CA CYS A 371 -11.34 23.06 -2.49
C CYS A 371 -9.86 23.05 -2.11
N ILE A 372 -9.25 24.24 -1.98
CA ILE A 372 -7.83 24.39 -1.68
C ILE A 372 -7.67 25.40 -0.55
N GLN A 373 -7.15 24.94 0.60
CA GLN A 373 -6.89 25.77 1.78
C GLN A 373 -5.44 25.56 2.24
N GLU A 374 -4.52 26.18 1.52
CA GLU A 374 -3.09 26.04 1.77
C GLU A 374 -2.47 27.33 2.32
N SER A 375 -1.25 27.22 2.83
CA SER A 375 -0.50 28.36 3.36
C SER A 375 -0.27 29.45 2.33
N ALA A 376 -0.16 30.71 2.79
CA ALA A 376 0.17 31.82 1.94
C ALA A 376 1.52 31.58 1.22
N GLY A 377 1.53 31.74 -0.11
CA GLY A 377 2.69 31.47 -0.94
C GLY A 377 2.64 30.16 -1.70
N THR A 378 1.63 29.33 -1.47
CA THR A 378 1.35 28.16 -2.32
C THR A 378 1.10 28.61 -3.76
N THR A 379 1.88 28.07 -4.68
CA THR A 379 1.74 28.34 -6.12
C THR A 379 0.71 27.37 -6.72
N PHE A 380 -0.12 27.91 -7.59
CA PHE A 380 -1.25 27.19 -8.19
C PHE A 380 -1.34 27.50 -9.67
N ILE A 381 -1.71 26.50 -10.46
CA ILE A 381 -2.06 26.69 -11.87
C ILE A 381 -3.23 25.79 -12.24
N ASN A 382 -4.25 26.39 -12.88
CA ASN A 382 -5.33 25.69 -13.55
C ASN A 382 -5.15 25.88 -15.06
N LEU A 383 -4.92 24.79 -15.77
CA LEU A 383 -4.64 24.79 -17.21
C LEU A 383 -5.89 25.13 -18.04
N ASN A 384 -7.11 24.96 -17.49
CA ASN A 384 -8.37 25.09 -18.22
C ASN A 384 -8.32 24.32 -19.56
N ALA A 385 -7.94 23.04 -19.50
CA ALA A 385 -7.63 22.19 -20.67
C ALA A 385 -8.84 21.93 -21.59
N SER A 386 -10.04 22.43 -21.26
CA SER A 386 -11.18 22.53 -22.18
C SER A 386 -10.93 23.51 -23.33
N ASP A 387 -10.02 24.47 -23.14
CA ASP A 387 -9.53 25.37 -24.18
C ASP A 387 -8.22 24.80 -24.76
N PRO A 388 -8.23 24.22 -25.98
CA PRO A 388 -7.06 23.64 -26.58
C PRO A 388 -5.95 24.65 -26.93
N THR A 389 -6.25 25.95 -26.82
CA THR A 389 -5.27 27.04 -27.03
C THR A 389 -4.58 27.47 -25.74
N PHE A 390 -5.05 26.98 -24.58
CA PHE A 390 -4.57 27.37 -23.26
C PHE A 390 -4.58 28.89 -23.02
N SER A 391 -5.50 29.62 -23.67
CA SER A 391 -5.62 31.07 -23.52
C SER A 391 -6.30 31.48 -22.19
N MET A 392 -6.92 30.51 -21.47
CA MET A 392 -7.63 30.73 -20.22
C MET A 392 -6.93 30.14 -19.00
N VAL A 393 -5.65 29.85 -19.09
CA VAL A 393 -4.85 29.40 -17.94
C VAL A 393 -4.94 30.42 -16.80
N SER A 394 -5.12 29.95 -15.59
CA SER A 394 -5.26 30.79 -14.40
C SER A 394 -4.30 30.37 -13.29
N THR A 395 -3.71 31.37 -12.63
CA THR A 395 -2.96 31.20 -11.37
C THR A 395 -3.72 31.74 -10.17
N ASP A 396 -4.99 32.14 -10.36
CA ASP A 396 -5.87 32.62 -9.29
C ASP A 396 -6.53 31.42 -8.58
N ILE A 397 -6.13 31.17 -7.35
CA ILE A 397 -6.64 30.11 -6.48
C ILE A 397 -8.00 30.46 -5.84
N THR A 398 -8.40 31.74 -5.84
CA THR A 398 -9.60 32.23 -5.14
C THR A 398 -10.90 31.49 -5.47
N PRO A 399 -11.16 31.05 -6.72
CA PRO A 399 -12.37 30.27 -7.02
C PRO A 399 -12.44 28.91 -6.33
N HIS A 400 -11.33 28.42 -5.80
CA HIS A 400 -11.18 27.15 -5.09
C HIS A 400 -11.12 27.30 -3.55
N ASP A 401 -11.30 28.52 -3.03
CA ASP A 401 -11.31 28.78 -1.59
C ASP A 401 -12.66 28.36 -0.98
N CYS A 402 -12.74 27.11 -0.57
CA CYS A 402 -13.90 26.52 0.09
C CYS A 402 -13.45 25.48 1.13
N SER A 403 -14.34 25.17 2.09
CA SER A 403 -14.05 24.30 3.23
C SER A 403 -15.17 23.27 3.40
N PRO A 404 -15.07 22.11 2.78
CA PRO A 404 -16.03 21.03 2.99
C PRO A 404 -15.86 20.41 4.38
N GLU A 405 -16.85 19.64 4.83
CA GLU A 405 -16.73 18.83 6.03
C GLU A 405 -15.66 17.74 5.82
N PRO A 406 -14.85 17.43 6.85
CA PRO A 406 -13.83 16.36 6.76
C PRO A 406 -14.44 15.01 6.43
N LEU A 407 -13.73 14.20 5.69
CA LEU A 407 -14.14 12.83 5.39
C LEU A 407 -14.07 11.94 6.65
N PRO A 408 -14.96 10.95 6.78
CA PRO A 408 -14.94 10.03 7.91
C PRO A 408 -13.70 9.15 7.90
N GLU A 409 -13.18 8.87 9.10
CA GLU A 409 -12.08 7.95 9.33
C GLU A 409 -12.48 6.50 8.99
N VAL A 410 -11.55 5.77 8.40
CA VAL A 410 -11.72 4.33 8.17
C VAL A 410 -11.39 3.58 9.45
N THR A 411 -12.36 2.82 9.93
CA THR A 411 -12.21 1.99 11.14
C THR A 411 -12.71 0.58 10.89
N PHE A 412 -11.97 -0.40 11.38
CA PHE A 412 -12.36 -1.80 11.50
C PHE A 412 -11.52 -2.46 12.60
N ASP A 413 -11.99 -3.59 13.12
CA ASP A 413 -11.27 -4.32 14.16
C ASP A 413 -9.95 -4.86 13.61
N GLU A 414 -8.86 -4.61 14.31
CA GLU A 414 -7.55 -5.19 13.97
C GLU A 414 -7.61 -6.72 14.04
N PHE A 415 -6.74 -7.37 13.25
CA PHE A 415 -6.64 -8.83 13.11
C PHE A 415 -5.90 -9.46 14.29
#